data_85c307a5150b86aa0638901de03c8927
#
_entry.id   85c307a5150b86aa0638901de03c8927
#
_cell.length_a   1.000
_cell.length_b   1.000
_cell.length_c   1.000
_cell.angle_alpha   90.00
_cell.angle_beta   90.00
_cell.angle_gamma   90.00
#
_symmetry.space_group_name_H-M   'P 1'
#
loop_
_entity.id
_entity.type
_entity.pdbx_description
1 polymer ?
#
loop_
_entity_poly.entity_id
_entity_poly.type
_entity_poly.pdbx_seq_one_letter_code
_entity_poly.pdbx_strand_id
1 'polypeptide(L)'
;VTTASSAVARTRPTRAALTWVVVRWRLLPWWLRITVVYALSRVLTTVLMSGFARIQTANSFTVQHPSYLSFASIWDGAWYRVIAATGYPSTLPVDAAGHVTENAWAFMPAYPFTVRALMTVTGASFEFVAVWVSLLAGWGAALVFRRLMGRFLDPTRATFATVLFCVAPVSVMFQVAYAEAMGLLLLLLALLLLVQRRFWTMLPVVLLLGITRPTGLAFSLLMVLFVLVGVLRPALLRMPERLTLRTAVPPTVVAVVSGLVGLAWPAIAWAVTGVPRAYTDTELAWRSSYIGWSELVPFTPWVQGFGWWFRQPAGTILLVVVLVGFAAVVFQPAARRIGLELRLWGVAYLVYLLAVFFPQSSTWRILLPIAPLLGVVALPRSRVYRVATVVLAVVLQWTWLYFCWWVDGYDWTPP
;
A
#
# COMPACT_ATOMS: atom_id res chain seq x y z
N VAL A 1 -54.47 -55.10 -9.82
CA VAL A 1 -53.48 -54.33 -10.63
C VAL A 1 -52.84 -53.28 -9.71
N THR A 2 -51.67 -53.59 -9.17
CA THR A 2 -50.92 -52.73 -8.26
C THR A 2 -49.86 -52.03 -9.08
N THR A 3 -50.00 -50.75 -9.28
CA THR A 3 -48.96 -49.89 -9.91
C THR A 3 -47.88 -49.51 -8.88
N ALA A 4 -46.70 -50.12 -9.00
CA ALA A 4 -45.52 -49.74 -8.25
C ALA A 4 -44.97 -48.41 -8.81
N SER A 5 -45.07 -47.34 -8.03
CA SER A 5 -44.46 -46.08 -8.32
C SER A 5 -42.95 -46.16 -8.01
N SER A 6 -42.11 -46.18 -9.04
CA SER A 6 -40.66 -46.11 -8.92
C SER A 6 -40.24 -44.67 -8.57
N ALA A 7 -39.97 -44.43 -7.30
CA ALA A 7 -39.34 -43.21 -6.85
C ALA A 7 -37.89 -43.16 -7.38
N VAL A 8 -37.66 -42.47 -8.48
CA VAL A 8 -36.32 -42.15 -8.96
C VAL A 8 -35.65 -41.24 -7.93
N ALA A 9 -34.72 -41.80 -7.19
CA ALA A 9 -33.88 -41.07 -6.26
C ALA A 9 -33.07 -40.00 -7.05
N ARG A 10 -33.49 -38.73 -7.00
CA ARG A 10 -32.72 -37.57 -7.48
C ARG A 10 -31.45 -37.47 -6.64
N THR A 11 -30.38 -38.11 -7.08
CA THR A 11 -29.02 -37.88 -6.53
C THR A 11 -28.69 -36.42 -6.62
N ARG A 12 -28.39 -35.80 -5.48
CA ARG A 12 -28.08 -34.38 -5.35
C ARG A 12 -26.77 -34.10 -6.12
N PRO A 13 -26.80 -33.42 -7.29
CA PRO A 13 -25.60 -33.15 -8.11
C PRO A 13 -24.61 -32.20 -7.43
N THR A 14 -25.03 -31.54 -6.34
CA THR A 14 -24.26 -30.48 -5.65
C THR A 14 -23.04 -30.98 -4.88
N ARG A 15 -23.08 -32.19 -4.27
CA ARG A 15 -21.91 -32.68 -3.48
C ARG A 15 -20.78 -33.17 -4.36
N ALA A 16 -21.03 -33.86 -5.44
CA ALA A 16 -19.99 -34.35 -6.36
C ALA A 16 -19.32 -33.19 -7.09
N ALA A 17 -20.08 -32.22 -7.58
CA ALA A 17 -19.56 -31.02 -8.21
C ALA A 17 -18.69 -30.20 -7.23
N LEU A 18 -19.13 -30.01 -5.99
CA LEU A 18 -18.36 -29.28 -4.98
C LEU A 18 -17.04 -29.99 -4.64
N THR A 19 -17.09 -31.34 -4.50
CA THR A 19 -15.87 -32.14 -4.26
C THR A 19 -14.90 -32.05 -5.42
N TRP A 20 -15.38 -32.10 -6.66
CA TRP A 20 -14.57 -31.95 -7.86
C TRP A 20 -13.87 -30.58 -7.91
N VAL A 21 -14.62 -29.50 -7.65
CA VAL A 21 -14.03 -28.11 -7.60
C VAL A 21 -12.96 -28.03 -6.52
N VAL A 22 -13.20 -28.55 -5.31
CA VAL A 22 -12.23 -28.54 -4.21
C VAL A 22 -10.96 -29.32 -4.57
N VAL A 23 -11.10 -30.50 -5.20
CA VAL A 23 -9.96 -31.31 -5.63
C VAL A 23 -9.17 -30.58 -6.71
N ARG A 24 -9.84 -30.06 -7.74
CA ARG A 24 -9.18 -29.28 -8.81
C ARG A 24 -8.47 -28.04 -8.25
N TRP A 25 -9.10 -27.30 -7.33
CA TRP A 25 -8.48 -26.18 -6.65
C TRP A 25 -7.18 -26.56 -5.91
N ARG A 26 -7.17 -27.71 -5.22
CA ARG A 26 -5.96 -28.18 -4.51
C ARG A 26 -4.85 -28.62 -5.46
N LEU A 27 -5.19 -29.09 -6.65
CA LEU A 27 -4.22 -29.49 -7.69
C LEU A 27 -3.62 -28.30 -8.44
N LEU A 28 -4.25 -27.13 -8.44
CA LEU A 28 -3.70 -25.94 -9.08
C LEU A 28 -2.37 -25.53 -8.43
N PRO A 29 -1.37 -25.09 -9.22
CA PRO A 29 -0.15 -24.52 -8.68
C PRO A 29 -0.48 -23.27 -7.85
N TRP A 30 0.36 -22.98 -6.85
CA TRP A 30 0.08 -21.91 -5.89
C TRP A 30 -0.10 -20.54 -6.57
N TRP A 31 0.70 -20.24 -7.59
CA TRP A 31 0.63 -18.98 -8.32
C TRP A 31 -0.71 -18.80 -9.04
N LEU A 32 -1.25 -19.86 -9.65
CA LEU A 32 -2.54 -19.80 -10.31
C LEU A 32 -3.69 -19.61 -9.31
N ARG A 33 -3.62 -20.28 -8.14
CA ARG A 33 -4.60 -20.03 -7.05
C ARG A 33 -4.60 -18.57 -6.62
N ILE A 34 -3.42 -17.94 -6.47
CA ILE A 34 -3.33 -16.53 -6.10
C ILE A 34 -3.81 -15.63 -7.23
N THR A 35 -3.51 -15.95 -8.48
CA THR A 35 -4.04 -15.21 -9.65
C THR A 35 -5.57 -15.22 -9.66
N VAL A 36 -6.21 -16.38 -9.41
CA VAL A 36 -7.68 -16.46 -9.31
C VAL A 36 -8.21 -15.64 -8.14
N VAL A 37 -7.60 -15.74 -6.96
CA VAL A 37 -7.98 -14.93 -5.79
C VAL A 37 -7.88 -13.43 -6.11
N TYR A 38 -6.79 -13.01 -6.71
CA TYR A 38 -6.59 -11.62 -7.11
C TYR A 38 -7.65 -11.19 -8.13
N ALA A 39 -7.86 -11.97 -9.20
CA ALA A 39 -8.85 -11.64 -10.22
C ALA A 39 -10.27 -11.51 -9.63
N LEU A 40 -10.68 -12.45 -8.78
CA LEU A 40 -11.99 -12.39 -8.11
C LEU A 40 -12.11 -11.15 -7.21
N SER A 41 -11.04 -10.81 -6.48
CA SER A 41 -11.04 -9.60 -5.66
C SER A 41 -11.13 -8.33 -6.51
N ARG A 42 -10.51 -8.31 -7.70
CA ARG A 42 -10.62 -7.16 -8.64
C ARG A 42 -12.00 -7.05 -9.25
N VAL A 43 -12.64 -8.17 -9.59
CA VAL A 43 -14.05 -8.18 -10.03
C VAL A 43 -14.95 -7.58 -8.95
N LEU A 44 -14.80 -8.01 -7.69
CA LEU A 44 -15.55 -7.43 -6.56
C LEU A 44 -15.33 -5.92 -6.46
N THR A 45 -14.08 -5.46 -6.45
CA THR A 45 -13.77 -4.03 -6.38
C THR A 45 -14.32 -3.26 -7.58
N THR A 46 -14.28 -3.84 -8.79
CA THR A 46 -14.86 -3.22 -9.99
C THR A 46 -16.38 -3.05 -9.85
N VAL A 47 -17.07 -4.04 -9.31
CA VAL A 47 -18.52 -3.96 -9.06
C VAL A 47 -18.82 -2.84 -8.07
N LEU A 48 -18.09 -2.75 -6.95
CA LEU A 48 -18.26 -1.70 -5.95
C LEU A 48 -18.01 -0.31 -6.57
N MET A 49 -16.87 -0.11 -7.24
CA MET A 49 -16.52 1.16 -7.86
C MET A 49 -17.52 1.57 -8.97
N SER A 50 -17.95 0.60 -9.79
CA SER A 50 -18.96 0.87 -10.82
C SER A 50 -20.31 1.25 -10.20
N GLY A 51 -20.66 0.71 -9.04
CA GLY A 51 -21.83 1.11 -8.26
C GLY A 51 -21.75 2.59 -7.87
N PHE A 52 -20.63 3.03 -7.30
CA PHE A 52 -20.39 4.43 -6.95
C PHE A 52 -20.31 5.35 -8.17
N ALA A 53 -19.66 4.94 -9.25
CA ALA A 53 -19.58 5.72 -10.49
C ALA A 53 -20.98 6.01 -11.09
N ARG A 54 -21.92 5.05 -10.99
CA ARG A 54 -23.30 5.24 -11.48
C ARG A 54 -24.12 6.28 -10.71
N ILE A 55 -23.82 6.50 -9.44
CA ILE A 55 -24.51 7.49 -8.60
C ILE A 55 -23.71 8.79 -8.45
N GLN A 56 -22.51 8.87 -9.04
CA GLN A 56 -21.66 10.05 -8.98
C GLN A 56 -22.31 11.22 -9.71
N THR A 57 -22.47 12.34 -9.02
CA THR A 57 -22.89 13.60 -9.58
C THR A 57 -21.72 14.38 -10.19
N ALA A 58 -21.99 15.32 -11.09
CA ALA A 58 -20.97 16.19 -11.65
C ALA A 58 -20.37 17.09 -10.56
N ASN A 59 -19.04 17.22 -10.55
CA ASN A 59 -18.29 18.10 -9.64
C ASN A 59 -16.96 18.51 -10.28
N SER A 60 -16.10 19.22 -9.55
CA SER A 60 -14.78 19.69 -10.05
C SER A 60 -13.81 18.57 -10.46
N PHE A 61 -14.02 17.34 -10.02
CA PHE A 61 -13.11 16.22 -10.27
C PHE A 61 -13.63 15.24 -11.32
N THR A 62 -14.95 15.18 -11.55
CA THR A 62 -15.56 14.22 -12.46
C THR A 62 -16.89 14.72 -13.03
N VAL A 63 -17.22 14.25 -14.22
CA VAL A 63 -18.55 14.43 -14.84
C VAL A 63 -19.60 13.59 -14.13
N GLN A 64 -20.87 13.83 -14.41
CA GLN A 64 -21.97 12.98 -13.95
C GLN A 64 -21.86 11.57 -14.55
N HIS A 65 -22.08 10.54 -13.75
CA HIS A 65 -22.02 9.13 -14.15
C HIS A 65 -20.76 8.77 -14.96
N PRO A 66 -19.55 9.04 -14.43
CA PRO A 66 -18.30 8.80 -15.16
C PRO A 66 -18.14 7.34 -15.55
N SER A 67 -17.37 7.09 -16.61
CA SER A 67 -16.91 5.74 -16.92
C SER A 67 -16.04 5.18 -15.79
N TYR A 68 -15.91 3.84 -15.71
CA TYR A 68 -15.03 3.22 -14.72
C TYR A 68 -13.60 3.79 -14.76
N LEU A 69 -12.99 3.91 -15.95
CA LEU A 69 -11.63 4.39 -16.10
C LEU A 69 -11.49 5.85 -15.66
N SER A 70 -12.44 6.69 -15.99
CA SER A 70 -12.48 8.08 -15.55
C SER A 70 -12.59 8.15 -14.03
N PHE A 71 -13.52 7.39 -13.42
CA PHE A 71 -13.72 7.35 -11.98
C PHE A 71 -12.50 6.75 -11.23
N ALA A 72 -11.78 5.80 -11.84
CA ALA A 72 -10.55 5.23 -11.30
C ALA A 72 -9.32 6.15 -11.42
N SER A 73 -9.45 7.31 -12.03
CA SER A 73 -8.35 8.25 -12.31
C SER A 73 -8.55 9.65 -11.71
N ILE A 74 -9.49 9.79 -10.78
CA ILE A 74 -9.72 11.04 -10.01
C ILE A 74 -8.67 11.19 -8.88
N TRP A 75 -8.69 12.27 -8.14
CA TRP A 75 -7.83 12.61 -7.03
C TRP A 75 -6.35 12.65 -7.45
N ASP A 76 -5.44 11.94 -6.78
CA ASP A 76 -4.01 11.87 -7.15
C ASP A 76 -3.81 11.39 -8.60
N GLY A 77 -4.77 10.61 -9.16
CA GLY A 77 -4.74 10.19 -10.55
C GLY A 77 -4.71 11.36 -11.53
N ALA A 78 -5.35 12.48 -11.19
CA ALA A 78 -5.29 13.72 -11.97
C ALA A 78 -3.88 14.33 -11.97
N TRP A 79 -3.20 14.35 -10.83
CA TRP A 79 -1.81 14.80 -10.72
C TRP A 79 -0.84 13.91 -11.49
N TYR A 80 -0.99 12.59 -11.40
CA TYR A 80 -0.19 11.66 -12.20
C TYR A 80 -0.42 11.83 -13.70
N ARG A 81 -1.64 12.20 -14.13
CA ARG A 81 -1.95 12.54 -15.53
C ARG A 81 -1.20 13.80 -15.98
N VAL A 82 -1.23 14.86 -15.16
CA VAL A 82 -0.47 16.09 -15.42
C VAL A 82 1.00 15.79 -15.56
N ILE A 83 1.59 15.06 -14.61
CA ILE A 83 3.02 14.70 -14.66
C ILE A 83 3.35 13.85 -15.89
N ALA A 84 2.50 12.89 -16.24
CA ALA A 84 2.70 12.07 -17.44
C ALA A 84 2.66 12.91 -18.73
N ALA A 85 1.82 13.96 -18.78
CA ALA A 85 1.69 14.84 -19.93
C ALA A 85 2.81 15.89 -20.01
N THR A 86 3.05 16.65 -18.94
CA THR A 86 3.87 17.86 -18.93
C THR A 86 5.16 17.76 -18.10
N GLY A 87 5.26 16.78 -17.21
CA GLY A 87 6.37 16.68 -16.24
C GLY A 87 6.16 17.59 -15.03
N TYR A 88 7.27 18.09 -14.48
CA TYR A 88 7.30 18.91 -13.27
C TYR A 88 7.54 20.39 -13.59
N PRO A 89 6.87 21.31 -12.89
CA PRO A 89 7.08 22.74 -13.12
C PRO A 89 8.47 23.19 -12.62
N SER A 90 9.14 24.03 -13.38
CA SER A 90 10.37 24.71 -12.97
C SER A 90 10.12 25.91 -12.06
N THR A 91 8.90 26.46 -12.10
CA THR A 91 8.48 27.58 -11.24
C THR A 91 7.33 27.08 -10.35
N LEU A 92 7.46 27.26 -9.04
CA LEU A 92 6.42 26.86 -8.10
C LEU A 92 5.19 27.77 -8.23
N PRO A 93 3.97 27.21 -8.31
CA PRO A 93 2.76 28.01 -8.25
C PRO A 93 2.59 28.56 -6.83
N VAL A 94 2.18 29.83 -6.73
CA VAL A 94 1.94 30.52 -5.46
C VAL A 94 0.57 31.16 -5.43
N ASP A 95 -0.01 31.28 -4.25
CA ASP A 95 -1.25 32.02 -4.01
C ASP A 95 -1.01 33.54 -3.94
N ALA A 96 -2.08 34.31 -3.73
CA ALA A 96 -2.01 35.77 -3.62
C ALA A 96 -1.19 36.27 -2.40
N ALA A 97 -0.97 35.42 -1.40
CA ALA A 97 -0.15 35.71 -0.22
C ALA A 97 1.32 35.29 -0.40
N GLY A 98 1.67 34.67 -1.53
CA GLY A 98 3.01 34.19 -1.84
C GLY A 98 3.32 32.79 -1.31
N HIS A 99 2.35 32.05 -0.77
CA HIS A 99 2.55 30.67 -0.34
C HIS A 99 2.49 29.71 -1.53
N VAL A 100 3.38 28.70 -1.49
CA VAL A 100 3.36 27.62 -2.50
C VAL A 100 2.02 26.87 -2.44
N THR A 101 1.37 26.69 -3.56
CA THR A 101 0.12 25.92 -3.65
C THR A 101 0.38 24.46 -4.01
N GLU A 102 -0.65 23.61 -3.91
CA GLU A 102 -0.59 22.22 -4.31
C GLU A 102 -0.03 22.07 -5.73
N ASN A 103 0.93 21.18 -5.93
CA ASN A 103 1.56 21.01 -7.23
C ASN A 103 2.18 19.61 -7.41
N ALA A 104 2.70 19.34 -8.60
CA ALA A 104 3.23 18.05 -9.02
C ALA A 104 4.39 17.52 -8.17
N TRP A 105 5.15 18.38 -7.49
CA TRP A 105 6.32 17.95 -6.69
C TRP A 105 5.97 17.06 -5.48
N ALA A 106 4.71 17.01 -5.05
CA ALA A 106 4.25 16.05 -4.04
C ALA A 106 4.29 14.58 -4.53
N PHE A 107 4.39 14.35 -5.84
CA PHE A 107 4.25 13.02 -6.46
C PHE A 107 5.56 12.56 -7.08
N MET A 108 5.95 11.31 -6.81
CA MET A 108 7.20 10.71 -7.28
C MET A 108 7.13 10.31 -8.76
N PRO A 109 8.27 10.35 -9.51
CA PRO A 109 8.29 10.28 -10.97
C PRO A 109 8.12 8.87 -11.57
N ALA A 110 8.47 7.80 -10.85
CA ALA A 110 8.56 6.48 -11.47
C ALA A 110 7.22 5.98 -12.04
N TYR A 111 6.11 6.17 -11.30
CA TYR A 111 4.81 5.73 -11.77
C TYR A 111 4.33 6.53 -13.01
N PRO A 112 4.21 7.87 -12.96
CA PRO A 112 3.71 8.63 -14.11
C PRO A 112 4.62 8.52 -15.33
N PHE A 113 5.93 8.41 -15.17
CA PHE A 113 6.83 8.21 -16.32
C PHE A 113 6.77 6.79 -16.88
N THR A 114 6.51 5.78 -16.07
CA THR A 114 6.18 4.43 -16.58
C THR A 114 4.91 4.45 -17.41
N VAL A 115 3.87 5.14 -16.92
CA VAL A 115 2.60 5.31 -17.65
C VAL A 115 2.85 6.07 -18.95
N ARG A 116 3.56 7.20 -18.92
CA ARG A 116 3.94 7.97 -20.10
C ARG A 116 4.65 7.14 -21.16
N ALA A 117 5.66 6.38 -20.76
CA ALA A 117 6.42 5.51 -21.69
C ALA A 117 5.51 4.48 -22.36
N LEU A 118 4.61 3.85 -21.60
CA LEU A 118 3.65 2.89 -22.14
C LEU A 118 2.60 3.56 -23.04
N MET A 119 2.12 4.74 -22.70
CA MET A 119 1.24 5.55 -23.57
C MET A 119 1.92 5.84 -24.92
N THR A 120 3.19 6.23 -24.90
CA THR A 120 3.95 6.53 -26.12
C THR A 120 4.09 5.31 -27.02
N VAL A 121 4.29 4.12 -26.42
CA VAL A 121 4.45 2.86 -27.20
C VAL A 121 3.11 2.32 -27.70
N THR A 122 2.04 2.46 -26.89
CA THR A 122 0.74 1.81 -27.18
C THR A 122 -0.26 2.73 -27.87
N GLY A 123 -0.09 4.06 -27.78
CA GLY A 123 -1.07 5.04 -28.21
C GLY A 123 -2.35 5.10 -27.37
N ALA A 124 -2.40 4.35 -26.26
CA ALA A 124 -3.58 4.27 -25.40
C ALA A 124 -3.68 5.49 -24.46
N SER A 125 -4.89 5.75 -23.92
CA SER A 125 -5.12 6.87 -23.01
C SER A 125 -4.43 6.67 -21.65
N PHE A 126 -4.20 7.77 -20.93
CA PHE A 126 -3.64 7.75 -19.59
C PHE A 126 -4.45 6.84 -18.65
N GLU A 127 -5.76 6.98 -18.63
CA GLU A 127 -6.65 6.24 -17.73
C GLU A 127 -6.53 4.74 -17.93
N PHE A 128 -6.50 4.32 -19.20
CA PHE A 128 -6.35 2.91 -19.54
C PHE A 128 -5.00 2.37 -19.09
N VAL A 129 -3.91 3.03 -19.49
CA VAL A 129 -2.53 2.57 -19.18
C VAL A 129 -2.29 2.59 -17.67
N ALA A 130 -2.66 3.66 -16.97
CA ALA A 130 -2.44 3.83 -15.55
C ALA A 130 -3.15 2.75 -14.72
N VAL A 131 -4.43 2.48 -15.04
CA VAL A 131 -5.21 1.41 -14.37
C VAL A 131 -4.57 0.05 -14.62
N TRP A 132 -4.13 -0.25 -15.84
CA TRP A 132 -3.47 -1.54 -16.15
C TRP A 132 -2.11 -1.69 -15.49
N VAL A 133 -1.32 -0.62 -15.39
CA VAL A 133 -0.06 -0.63 -14.63
C VAL A 133 -0.33 -0.99 -13.17
N SER A 134 -1.34 -0.37 -12.56
CA SER A 134 -1.72 -0.66 -11.18
C SER A 134 -2.24 -2.09 -10.99
N LEU A 135 -3.09 -2.58 -11.93
CA LEU A 135 -3.60 -3.96 -11.91
C LEU A 135 -2.47 -5.00 -11.99
N LEU A 136 -1.54 -4.81 -12.92
CA LEU A 136 -0.42 -5.75 -13.11
C LEU A 136 0.58 -5.69 -11.96
N ALA A 137 0.87 -4.49 -11.45
CA ALA A 137 1.71 -4.32 -10.27
C ALA A 137 1.07 -4.95 -9.02
N GLY A 138 -0.23 -4.75 -8.82
CA GLY A 138 -1.00 -5.36 -7.72
C GLY A 138 -1.05 -6.89 -7.81
N TRP A 139 -1.17 -7.45 -9.02
CA TRP A 139 -1.05 -8.90 -9.24
C TRP A 139 0.34 -9.41 -8.88
N GLY A 140 1.39 -8.76 -9.39
CA GLY A 140 2.77 -9.08 -9.01
C GLY A 140 2.99 -8.98 -7.49
N ALA A 141 2.46 -7.92 -6.85
CA ALA A 141 2.52 -7.73 -5.40
C ALA A 141 1.86 -8.89 -4.64
N ALA A 142 0.69 -9.38 -5.08
CA ALA A 142 0.01 -10.51 -4.47
C ALA A 142 0.83 -11.82 -4.57
N LEU A 143 1.48 -12.06 -5.72
CA LEU A 143 2.37 -13.22 -5.91
C LEU A 143 3.62 -13.14 -5.01
N VAL A 144 4.26 -11.97 -4.97
CA VAL A 144 5.44 -11.74 -4.12
C VAL A 144 5.05 -11.81 -2.64
N PHE A 145 3.93 -11.23 -2.23
CA PHE A 145 3.40 -11.29 -0.87
C PHE A 145 3.17 -12.75 -0.43
N ARG A 146 2.52 -13.56 -1.28
CA ARG A 146 2.31 -14.99 -1.00
C ARG A 146 3.64 -15.73 -0.81
N ARG A 147 4.65 -15.41 -1.65
CA ARG A 147 5.98 -16.02 -1.56
C ARG A 147 6.70 -15.57 -0.29
N LEU A 148 6.58 -14.30 0.08
CA LEU A 148 7.14 -13.74 1.31
C LEU A 148 6.51 -14.39 2.55
N MET A 149 5.17 -14.45 2.62
CA MET A 149 4.46 -15.10 3.72
C MET A 149 4.80 -16.59 3.83
N GLY A 150 5.02 -17.27 2.71
CA GLY A 150 5.43 -18.69 2.68
C GLY A 150 6.84 -18.97 3.23
N ARG A 151 7.64 -17.93 3.50
CA ARG A 151 8.93 -18.09 4.22
C ARG A 151 8.74 -18.29 5.72
N PHE A 152 7.59 -17.91 6.24
CA PHE A 152 7.31 -17.87 7.68
C PHE A 152 6.10 -18.70 8.09
N LEU A 153 5.12 -18.84 7.23
CA LEU A 153 3.83 -19.45 7.51
C LEU A 153 3.61 -20.72 6.67
N ASP A 154 2.81 -21.63 7.20
CA ASP A 154 2.35 -22.78 6.42
C ASP A 154 1.54 -22.35 5.18
N PRO A 155 1.43 -23.23 4.16
CA PRO A 155 0.78 -22.88 2.89
C PRO A 155 -0.65 -22.34 3.04
N THR A 156 -1.41 -22.84 4.01
CA THR A 156 -2.80 -22.44 4.24
C THR A 156 -2.90 -21.04 4.82
N ARG A 157 -2.09 -20.73 5.85
CA ARG A 157 -2.05 -19.40 6.45
C ARG A 157 -1.46 -18.36 5.50
N ALA A 158 -0.39 -18.71 4.78
CA ALA A 158 0.21 -17.81 3.80
C ALA A 158 -0.77 -17.50 2.64
N THR A 159 -1.59 -18.46 2.21
CA THR A 159 -2.67 -18.22 1.22
C THR A 159 -3.75 -17.33 1.82
N PHE A 160 -4.17 -17.58 3.06
CA PHE A 160 -5.19 -16.76 3.71
C PHE A 160 -4.71 -15.32 3.96
N ALA A 161 -3.46 -15.12 4.37
CA ALA A 161 -2.84 -13.79 4.45
C ALA A 161 -2.92 -13.05 3.10
N THR A 162 -2.69 -13.78 1.98
CA THR A 162 -2.78 -13.21 0.64
C THR A 162 -4.23 -12.90 0.23
N VAL A 163 -5.21 -13.71 0.65
CA VAL A 163 -6.63 -13.36 0.47
C VAL A 163 -6.93 -12.04 1.18
N LEU A 164 -6.53 -11.90 2.46
CA LEU A 164 -6.73 -10.64 3.20
C LEU A 164 -6.03 -9.45 2.52
N PHE A 165 -4.83 -9.66 1.98
CA PHE A 165 -4.12 -8.65 1.20
C PHE A 165 -4.92 -8.22 -0.04
N CYS A 166 -5.49 -9.16 -0.78
CA CYS A 166 -6.25 -8.88 -2.00
C CYS A 166 -7.61 -8.20 -1.74
N VAL A 167 -8.22 -8.43 -0.56
CA VAL A 167 -9.51 -7.84 -0.18
C VAL A 167 -9.40 -6.78 0.91
N ALA A 168 -8.19 -6.35 1.26
CA ALA A 168 -7.97 -5.30 2.26
C ALA A 168 -8.85 -4.07 1.97
N PRO A 169 -9.28 -3.31 2.99
CA PRO A 169 -10.16 -2.14 2.81
C PRO A 169 -9.68 -1.19 1.71
N VAL A 170 -8.38 -0.94 1.65
CA VAL A 170 -7.74 -0.06 0.68
C VAL A 170 -7.16 -0.79 -0.54
N SER A 171 -7.54 -2.06 -0.78
CA SER A 171 -7.07 -2.81 -1.96
C SER A 171 -7.62 -2.29 -3.30
N VAL A 172 -8.52 -1.33 -3.26
CA VAL A 172 -8.92 -0.48 -4.40
C VAL A 172 -7.69 0.12 -5.09
N MET A 173 -6.65 0.48 -4.33
CA MET A 173 -5.37 1.00 -4.86
C MET A 173 -4.68 0.08 -5.88
N PHE A 174 -5.08 -1.19 -5.98
CA PHE A 174 -4.53 -2.11 -6.98
C PHE A 174 -5.19 -1.98 -8.37
N GLN A 175 -6.16 -1.10 -8.55
CA GLN A 175 -6.85 -0.91 -9.82
C GLN A 175 -7.31 0.53 -10.09
N VAL A 176 -6.67 1.49 -9.48
CA VAL A 176 -6.84 2.93 -9.74
C VAL A 176 -5.51 3.53 -10.24
N ALA A 177 -5.57 4.70 -10.86
CA ALA A 177 -4.41 5.38 -11.45
C ALA A 177 -3.45 5.95 -10.39
N TYR A 178 -2.88 5.09 -9.54
CA TYR A 178 -2.09 5.44 -8.36
C TYR A 178 -0.78 4.66 -8.27
N ALA A 179 0.24 5.24 -7.67
CA ALA A 179 1.57 4.64 -7.52
C ALA A 179 1.65 3.52 -6.45
N GLU A 180 0.63 3.36 -5.61
CA GLU A 180 0.60 2.46 -4.46
C GLU A 180 0.86 1.00 -4.83
N ALA A 181 0.20 0.51 -5.88
CA ALA A 181 0.38 -0.88 -6.32
C ALA A 181 1.81 -1.17 -6.76
N MET A 182 2.41 -0.25 -7.54
CA MET A 182 3.80 -0.34 -8.00
C MET A 182 4.77 -0.23 -6.83
N GLY A 183 4.57 0.74 -5.94
CA GLY A 183 5.40 0.90 -4.75
C GLY A 183 5.34 -0.33 -3.83
N LEU A 184 4.13 -0.91 -3.66
CA LEU A 184 3.95 -2.09 -2.83
C LEU A 184 4.59 -3.36 -3.44
N LEU A 185 4.53 -3.54 -4.76
CA LEU A 185 5.26 -4.60 -5.46
C LEU A 185 6.77 -4.51 -5.17
N LEU A 186 7.34 -3.33 -5.37
CA LEU A 186 8.77 -3.08 -5.15
C LEU A 186 9.17 -3.28 -3.69
N LEU A 187 8.37 -2.77 -2.76
CA LEU A 187 8.58 -2.97 -1.33
C LEU A 187 8.57 -4.45 -0.93
N LEU A 188 7.55 -5.20 -1.36
CA LEU A 188 7.43 -6.62 -1.04
C LEU A 188 8.57 -7.43 -1.67
N LEU A 189 9.02 -7.05 -2.87
CA LEU A 189 10.19 -7.65 -3.51
C LEU A 189 11.47 -7.34 -2.71
N ALA A 190 11.67 -6.09 -2.28
CA ALA A 190 12.80 -5.71 -1.43
C ALA A 190 12.80 -6.48 -0.10
N LEU A 191 11.65 -6.62 0.56
CA LEU A 191 11.51 -7.40 1.79
C LEU A 191 11.77 -8.90 1.55
N LEU A 192 11.32 -9.46 0.43
CA LEU A 192 11.61 -10.84 0.07
C LEU A 192 13.12 -11.06 -0.15
N LEU A 193 13.78 -10.13 -0.83
CA LEU A 193 15.24 -10.16 -1.04
C LEU A 193 16.00 -9.97 0.27
N LEU A 194 15.52 -9.14 1.18
CA LEU A 194 16.07 -8.98 2.54
C LEU A 194 16.03 -10.30 3.30
N VAL A 195 14.88 -10.97 3.32
CA VAL A 195 14.72 -12.29 3.98
C VAL A 195 15.63 -13.34 3.33
N GLN A 196 15.90 -13.22 2.03
CA GLN A 196 16.83 -14.09 1.29
C GLN A 196 18.30 -13.68 1.40
N ARG A 197 18.60 -12.56 2.10
CA ARG A 197 19.97 -11.99 2.23
C ARG A 197 20.60 -11.60 0.88
N ARG A 198 19.78 -11.27 -0.14
CA ARG A 198 20.24 -10.89 -1.48
C ARG A 198 20.39 -9.37 -1.61
N PHE A 199 21.32 -8.80 -0.85
CA PHE A 199 21.47 -7.34 -0.72
C PHE A 199 21.81 -6.65 -2.04
N TRP A 200 22.74 -7.19 -2.83
CA TRP A 200 23.11 -6.58 -4.11
C TRP A 200 21.97 -6.55 -5.13
N THR A 201 21.22 -7.66 -5.23
CA THR A 201 20.02 -7.73 -6.09
C THR A 201 18.91 -6.80 -5.60
N MET A 202 18.90 -6.44 -4.32
CA MET A 202 17.92 -5.53 -3.71
C MET A 202 18.17 -4.07 -4.10
N LEU A 203 19.41 -3.66 -4.39
CA LEU A 203 19.76 -2.26 -4.69
C LEU A 203 18.90 -1.64 -5.80
N PRO A 204 18.80 -2.21 -7.03
CA PRO A 204 17.98 -1.61 -8.06
C PRO A 204 16.48 -1.55 -7.69
N VAL A 205 16.00 -2.50 -6.88
CA VAL A 205 14.61 -2.51 -6.40
C VAL A 205 14.38 -1.35 -5.44
N VAL A 206 15.32 -1.11 -4.52
CA VAL A 206 15.22 -0.02 -3.53
C VAL A 206 15.38 1.35 -4.19
N LEU A 207 16.24 1.48 -5.20
CA LEU A 207 16.35 2.70 -6.02
C LEU A 207 15.01 3.03 -6.67
N LEU A 208 14.41 2.05 -7.36
CA LEU A 208 13.13 2.25 -8.02
C LEU A 208 11.98 2.49 -7.02
N LEU A 209 11.99 1.82 -5.86
CA LEU A 209 11.04 2.04 -4.78
C LEU A 209 11.09 3.49 -4.29
N GLY A 210 12.28 4.05 -4.04
CA GLY A 210 12.45 5.39 -3.50
C GLY A 210 12.02 6.52 -4.42
N ILE A 211 12.03 6.29 -5.75
CA ILE A 211 11.48 7.22 -6.75
C ILE A 211 10.03 6.88 -7.15
N THR A 212 9.43 5.84 -6.58
CA THR A 212 8.00 5.49 -6.75
C THR A 212 7.16 6.02 -5.61
N ARG A 213 7.63 5.89 -4.38
CA ARG A 213 6.96 6.34 -3.13
C ARG A 213 8.01 6.85 -2.13
N PRO A 214 7.67 7.82 -1.26
CA PRO A 214 8.63 8.40 -0.31
C PRO A 214 8.95 7.44 0.86
N THR A 215 9.35 6.20 0.56
CA THR A 215 9.63 5.14 1.54
C THR A 215 11.12 4.90 1.76
N GLY A 216 11.99 5.62 1.04
CA GLY A 216 13.44 5.42 1.09
C GLY A 216 14.03 5.56 2.49
N LEU A 217 13.64 6.60 3.24
CA LEU A 217 14.11 6.82 4.61
C LEU A 217 13.62 5.73 5.58
N ALA A 218 12.37 5.26 5.43
CA ALA A 218 11.84 4.16 6.22
C ALA A 218 12.61 2.86 5.95
N PHE A 219 12.95 2.59 4.68
CA PHE A 219 13.71 1.41 4.31
C PHE A 219 15.17 1.50 4.78
N SER A 220 15.77 2.71 4.75
CA SER A 220 17.08 2.97 5.34
C SER A 220 17.09 2.63 6.84
N LEU A 221 16.08 3.12 7.60
CA LEU A 221 15.94 2.82 9.02
C LEU A 221 15.78 1.31 9.27
N LEU A 222 14.96 0.60 8.47
CA LEU A 222 14.88 -0.85 8.52
C LEU A 222 16.27 -1.50 8.39
N MET A 223 17.06 -1.07 7.41
CA MET A 223 18.37 -1.67 7.15
C MET A 223 19.38 -1.35 8.26
N VAL A 224 19.34 -0.15 8.84
CA VAL A 224 20.13 0.20 10.03
C VAL A 224 19.77 -0.70 11.21
N LEU A 225 18.47 -0.86 11.50
CA LEU A 225 18.00 -1.75 12.56
C LEU A 225 18.39 -3.22 12.28
N PHE A 226 18.33 -3.65 11.03
CA PHE A 226 18.75 -4.98 10.61
C PHE A 226 20.24 -5.22 10.88
N VAL A 227 21.12 -4.29 10.52
CA VAL A 227 22.58 -4.36 10.77
C VAL A 227 22.84 -4.35 12.27
N LEU A 228 22.21 -3.46 13.02
CA LEU A 228 22.37 -3.36 14.47
C LEU A 228 22.01 -4.68 15.17
N VAL A 229 20.84 -5.25 14.82
CA VAL A 229 20.42 -6.55 15.38
C VAL A 229 21.36 -7.68 14.92
N GLY A 230 21.82 -7.66 13.68
CA GLY A 230 22.74 -8.65 13.13
C GLY A 230 24.10 -8.66 13.83
N VAL A 231 24.56 -7.50 14.31
CA VAL A 231 25.79 -7.38 15.11
C VAL A 231 25.54 -7.77 16.56
N LEU A 232 24.47 -7.29 17.19
CA LEU A 232 24.24 -7.44 18.63
C LEU A 232 23.56 -8.77 19.00
N ARG A 233 22.57 -9.20 18.21
CA ARG A 233 21.68 -10.33 18.50
C ARG A 233 21.32 -11.15 17.26
N PRO A 234 22.30 -11.76 16.54
CA PRO A 234 22.10 -12.42 15.24
C PRO A 234 21.04 -13.53 15.29
N ALA A 235 20.93 -14.24 16.40
CA ALA A 235 19.94 -15.30 16.57
C ALA A 235 18.49 -14.82 16.38
N LEU A 236 18.19 -13.55 16.68
CA LEU A 236 16.86 -12.97 16.44
C LEU A 236 16.53 -12.87 14.96
N LEU A 237 17.54 -12.73 14.10
CA LEU A 237 17.42 -12.72 12.63
C LEU A 237 17.66 -14.12 12.03
N ARG A 238 17.72 -15.17 12.87
CA ARG A 238 18.02 -16.54 12.44
C ARG A 238 19.35 -16.66 11.69
N MET A 239 20.32 -15.82 12.07
CA MET A 239 21.68 -15.86 11.53
C MET A 239 22.54 -16.74 12.42
N PRO A 240 23.41 -17.62 11.83
CA PRO A 240 24.26 -18.50 12.60
C PRO A 240 25.37 -17.72 13.35
N GLU A 241 25.82 -16.62 12.75
CA GLU A 241 26.92 -15.82 13.27
C GLU A 241 26.60 -14.32 13.27
N ARG A 242 27.34 -13.56 14.05
CA ARG A 242 27.26 -12.09 14.05
C ARG A 242 27.76 -11.52 12.72
N LEU A 243 27.16 -10.41 12.32
CA LEU A 243 27.70 -9.64 11.21
C LEU A 243 29.10 -9.14 11.57
N THR A 244 30.07 -9.53 10.76
CA THR A 244 31.44 -8.99 10.77
C THR A 244 31.49 -7.73 9.90
N LEU A 245 32.60 -6.99 9.96
CA LEU A 245 32.78 -5.81 9.09
C LEU A 245 32.55 -6.14 7.60
N ARG A 246 33.04 -7.28 7.12
CA ARG A 246 32.85 -7.69 5.72
C ARG A 246 31.42 -8.07 5.39
N THR A 247 30.74 -8.81 6.24
CA THR A 247 29.37 -9.27 6.00
C THR A 247 28.33 -8.18 6.28
N ALA A 248 28.68 -7.12 7.03
CA ALA A 248 27.85 -5.96 7.25
C ALA A 248 27.87 -4.95 6.07
N VAL A 249 28.93 -4.96 5.23
CA VAL A 249 29.04 -4.02 4.11
C VAL A 249 27.80 -4.05 3.18
N PRO A 250 27.34 -5.19 2.64
CA PRO A 250 26.21 -5.19 1.70
C PRO A 250 24.91 -4.60 2.29
N PRO A 251 24.44 -5.00 3.49
CA PRO A 251 23.24 -4.39 4.07
C PRO A 251 23.44 -2.92 4.46
N THR A 252 24.66 -2.51 4.84
CA THR A 252 24.96 -1.09 5.10
C THR A 252 24.93 -0.26 3.83
N VAL A 253 25.46 -0.76 2.71
CA VAL A 253 25.34 -0.10 1.40
C VAL A 253 23.87 0.11 1.04
N VAL A 254 23.01 -0.90 1.24
CA VAL A 254 21.57 -0.74 0.99
C VAL A 254 20.96 0.33 1.91
N ALA A 255 21.37 0.39 3.20
CA ALA A 255 20.89 1.41 4.11
C ALA A 255 21.25 2.83 3.61
N VAL A 256 22.52 3.03 3.24
CA VAL A 256 23.01 4.31 2.74
C VAL A 256 22.32 4.71 1.43
N VAL A 257 22.28 3.80 0.46
CA VAL A 257 21.65 4.05 -0.85
C VAL A 257 20.16 4.37 -0.68
N SER A 258 19.46 3.63 0.18
CA SER A 258 18.04 3.89 0.46
C SER A 258 17.82 5.27 1.10
N GLY A 259 18.70 5.67 2.03
CA GLY A 259 18.67 7.00 2.65
C GLY A 259 18.92 8.13 1.63
N LEU A 260 19.94 7.97 0.79
CA LEU A 260 20.26 8.94 -0.26
C LEU A 260 19.10 9.09 -1.26
N VAL A 261 18.48 7.99 -1.69
CA VAL A 261 17.33 8.04 -2.60
C VAL A 261 16.11 8.65 -1.91
N GLY A 262 15.92 8.41 -0.61
CA GLY A 262 14.87 9.04 0.18
C GLY A 262 14.99 10.56 0.27
N LEU A 263 16.22 11.10 0.14
CA LEU A 263 16.51 12.52 0.12
C LEU A 263 16.67 13.10 -1.30
N ALA A 264 16.78 12.23 -2.31
CA ALA A 264 17.04 12.67 -3.68
C ALA A 264 15.88 13.49 -4.25
N TRP A 265 14.63 13.16 -3.91
CA TRP A 265 13.48 13.86 -4.48
C TRP A 265 13.38 15.33 -4.04
N PRO A 266 13.49 15.67 -2.75
CA PRO A 266 13.63 17.07 -2.32
C PRO A 266 14.82 17.79 -2.98
N ALA A 267 15.97 17.11 -3.13
CA ALA A 267 17.14 17.69 -3.78
C ALA A 267 16.92 17.96 -5.28
N ILE A 268 16.21 17.08 -5.99
CA ILE A 268 15.84 17.28 -7.40
C ILE A 268 14.85 18.45 -7.52
N ALA A 269 13.84 18.53 -6.65
CA ALA A 269 12.90 19.63 -6.63
C ALA A 269 13.63 20.98 -6.44
N TRP A 270 14.56 21.03 -5.49
CA TRP A 270 15.43 22.21 -5.30
C TRP A 270 16.25 22.53 -6.56
N ALA A 271 16.95 21.53 -7.13
CA ALA A 271 17.81 21.76 -8.29
C ALA A 271 17.04 22.27 -9.52
N VAL A 272 15.78 21.82 -9.71
CA VAL A 272 14.95 22.24 -10.85
C VAL A 272 14.28 23.59 -10.64
N THR A 273 13.81 23.89 -9.42
CA THR A 273 13.06 25.12 -9.12
C THR A 273 13.93 26.27 -8.62
N GLY A 274 15.18 25.98 -8.19
CA GLY A 274 16.03 26.94 -7.49
C GLY A 274 15.61 27.25 -6.04
N VAL A 275 14.51 26.66 -5.56
CA VAL A 275 13.95 26.90 -4.22
C VAL A 275 14.34 25.76 -3.27
N PRO A 276 15.17 25.99 -2.23
CA PRO A 276 15.63 24.92 -1.33
C PRO A 276 14.50 24.16 -0.62
N ARG A 277 13.38 24.83 -0.36
CA ARG A 277 12.22 24.29 0.33
C ARG A 277 11.08 23.82 -0.61
N ALA A 278 11.32 23.72 -1.92
CA ALA A 278 10.32 23.42 -2.92
C ALA A 278 9.44 22.22 -2.56
N TYR A 279 10.06 21.10 -2.15
CA TYR A 279 9.32 19.89 -1.75
C TYR A 279 8.56 20.09 -0.43
N THR A 280 9.20 20.62 0.59
CA THR A 280 8.58 20.80 1.90
C THR A 280 7.46 21.83 1.89
N ASP A 281 7.60 22.90 1.12
CA ASP A 281 6.56 23.91 0.96
C ASP A 281 5.37 23.36 0.16
N THR A 282 5.64 22.51 -0.85
CA THR A 282 4.57 21.75 -1.55
C THR A 282 3.84 20.81 -0.58
N GLU A 283 4.54 20.05 0.25
CA GLU A 283 3.92 19.17 1.27
C GLU A 283 3.11 19.97 2.31
N LEU A 284 3.57 21.19 2.67
CA LEU A 284 2.83 22.05 3.58
C LEU A 284 1.54 22.57 2.96
N ALA A 285 1.50 22.83 1.65
CA ALA A 285 0.29 23.23 0.95
C ALA A 285 -0.88 22.25 1.18
N TRP A 286 -0.59 20.93 1.15
CA TRP A 286 -1.58 19.87 1.42
C TRP A 286 -2.04 19.80 2.88
N ARG A 287 -1.38 20.49 3.78
CA ARG A 287 -1.65 20.49 5.23
C ARG A 287 -2.15 21.84 5.74
N SER A 288 -1.98 22.89 4.95
CA SER A 288 -2.27 24.26 5.36
C SER A 288 -3.71 24.48 5.81
N SER A 289 -4.68 23.73 5.26
CA SER A 289 -6.08 23.75 5.69
C SER A 289 -6.30 23.24 7.13
N TYR A 290 -5.36 22.42 7.65
CA TYR A 290 -5.44 21.86 9.01
C TYR A 290 -4.60 22.63 10.03
N ILE A 291 -3.36 22.99 9.66
CA ILE A 291 -2.36 23.53 10.59
C ILE A 291 -1.87 24.92 10.22
N GLY A 292 -2.43 25.55 9.17
CA GLY A 292 -1.91 26.79 8.61
C GLY A 292 -0.52 26.60 7.98
N TRP A 293 0.15 27.70 7.73
CA TRP A 293 1.50 27.74 7.12
C TRP A 293 2.61 27.64 8.17
N SER A 294 2.48 26.67 9.10
CA SER A 294 3.47 26.45 10.15
C SER A 294 4.68 25.65 9.65
N GLU A 295 5.81 25.76 10.34
CA GLU A 295 6.98 24.95 10.00
C GLU A 295 6.73 23.45 10.21
N LEU A 296 7.28 22.64 9.30
CA LEU A 296 7.22 21.19 9.40
C LEU A 296 8.29 20.69 10.37
N VAL A 297 7.92 20.46 11.62
CA VAL A 297 8.82 19.92 12.64
C VAL A 297 8.60 18.40 12.74
N PRO A 298 9.65 17.57 12.57
CA PRO A 298 9.53 16.13 12.69
C PRO A 298 8.88 15.68 14.02
N PHE A 299 8.07 14.61 13.99
CA PHE A 299 7.33 14.02 15.10
C PHE A 299 6.17 14.86 15.67
N THR A 300 5.94 16.07 15.19
CA THR A 300 4.77 16.89 15.59
C THR A 300 3.50 16.56 14.79
N PRO A 301 3.56 16.10 13.52
CA PRO A 301 2.37 16.00 12.67
C PRO A 301 1.24 15.13 13.26
N TRP A 302 1.60 14.05 13.94
CA TRP A 302 0.58 13.16 14.54
C TRP A 302 -0.09 13.77 15.75
N VAL A 303 0.65 14.52 16.57
CA VAL A 303 0.07 15.25 17.70
C VAL A 303 -0.86 16.35 17.22
N GLN A 304 -0.44 17.08 16.19
CA GLN A 304 -1.24 18.13 15.55
C GLN A 304 -2.50 17.54 14.91
N GLY A 305 -2.38 16.48 14.10
CA GLY A 305 -3.50 15.86 13.42
C GLY A 305 -4.51 15.22 14.39
N PHE A 306 -4.06 14.46 15.37
CA PHE A 306 -4.95 13.91 16.39
C PHE A 306 -5.59 15.02 17.24
N GLY A 307 -4.86 16.11 17.52
CA GLY A 307 -5.42 17.30 18.18
C GLY A 307 -6.50 17.97 17.34
N TRP A 308 -6.30 18.05 16.03
CA TRP A 308 -7.27 18.63 15.10
C TRP A 308 -8.56 17.77 15.01
N TRP A 309 -8.41 16.44 14.79
CA TRP A 309 -9.55 15.52 14.63
C TRP A 309 -10.33 15.26 15.92
N PHE A 310 -9.65 15.14 17.06
CA PHE A 310 -10.25 14.66 18.30
C PHE A 310 -10.18 15.68 19.45
N ARG A 311 -9.64 16.88 19.19
CA ARG A 311 -9.36 17.93 20.18
C ARG A 311 -8.42 17.46 21.31
N GLN A 312 -7.79 18.41 22.01
CA GLN A 312 -6.94 18.10 23.15
C GLN A 312 -7.76 18.11 24.46
N PRO A 313 -7.46 17.20 25.42
CA PRO A 313 -6.36 16.21 25.45
C PRO A 313 -6.71 14.86 24.81
N ALA A 314 -7.96 14.63 24.38
CA ALA A 314 -8.42 13.34 23.86
C ALA A 314 -7.59 12.87 22.65
N GLY A 315 -7.18 13.79 21.77
CA GLY A 315 -6.33 13.47 20.61
C GLY A 315 -5.00 12.84 21.04
N THR A 316 -4.30 13.43 21.99
CA THR A 316 -3.03 12.88 22.50
C THR A 316 -3.22 11.51 23.16
N ILE A 317 -4.28 11.34 23.97
CA ILE A 317 -4.59 10.05 24.62
C ILE A 317 -4.84 8.98 23.55
N LEU A 318 -5.65 9.28 22.54
CA LEU A 318 -5.95 8.35 21.46
C LEU A 318 -4.70 7.99 20.64
N LEU A 319 -3.83 8.95 20.37
CA LEU A 319 -2.54 8.69 19.73
C LEU A 319 -1.70 7.69 20.54
N VAL A 320 -1.58 7.89 21.85
CA VAL A 320 -0.86 6.95 22.73
C VAL A 320 -1.51 5.56 22.68
N VAL A 321 -2.83 5.46 22.73
CA VAL A 321 -3.55 4.18 22.63
C VAL A 321 -3.25 3.49 21.30
N VAL A 322 -3.25 4.23 20.17
CA VAL A 322 -2.92 3.67 18.85
C VAL A 322 -1.48 3.17 18.81
N LEU A 323 -0.53 3.93 19.35
CA LEU A 323 0.88 3.53 19.38
C LEU A 323 1.11 2.29 20.28
N VAL A 324 0.49 2.25 21.44
CA VAL A 324 0.53 1.07 22.34
C VAL A 324 -0.12 -0.13 21.66
N GLY A 325 -1.27 0.05 21.02
CA GLY A 325 -1.95 -1.00 20.25
C GLY A 325 -1.07 -1.54 19.12
N PHE A 326 -0.42 -0.68 18.36
CA PHE A 326 0.52 -1.09 17.32
C PHE A 326 1.72 -1.86 17.92
N ALA A 327 2.31 -1.35 18.97
CA ALA A 327 3.40 -2.04 19.68
C ALA A 327 2.95 -3.42 20.18
N ALA A 328 1.75 -3.52 20.76
CA ALA A 328 1.16 -4.79 21.19
C ALA A 328 1.04 -5.78 20.02
N VAL A 329 0.59 -5.34 18.84
CA VAL A 329 0.50 -6.18 17.64
C VAL A 329 1.88 -6.64 17.16
N VAL A 330 2.88 -5.76 17.13
CA VAL A 330 4.21 -6.06 16.62
C VAL A 330 5.02 -6.94 17.59
N PHE A 331 4.87 -6.72 18.90
CA PHE A 331 5.70 -7.40 19.91
C PHE A 331 5.03 -8.62 20.55
N GLN A 332 3.74 -8.91 20.30
CA GLN A 332 3.09 -10.11 20.80
C GLN A 332 3.82 -11.39 20.37
N PRO A 333 3.77 -12.47 21.18
CA PRO A 333 4.44 -13.74 20.85
C PRO A 333 4.04 -14.32 19.49
N ALA A 334 2.78 -14.17 19.10
CA ALA A 334 2.26 -14.62 17.80
C ALA A 334 2.95 -13.93 16.61
N ALA A 335 3.31 -12.65 16.73
CA ALA A 335 4.00 -11.89 15.69
C ALA A 335 5.43 -12.39 15.42
N ARG A 336 6.05 -13.13 16.36
CA ARG A 336 7.35 -13.76 16.13
C ARG A 336 7.33 -14.75 14.96
N ARG A 337 6.16 -15.26 14.60
CA ARG A 337 5.97 -16.21 13.49
C ARG A 337 6.20 -15.60 12.11
N ILE A 338 6.02 -14.31 11.93
CA ILE A 338 6.25 -13.63 10.63
C ILE A 338 7.70 -13.17 10.42
N GLY A 339 8.62 -13.51 11.35
CA GLY A 339 10.01 -13.10 11.30
C GLY A 339 10.27 -11.70 11.84
N LEU A 340 11.51 -11.45 12.25
CA LEU A 340 11.90 -10.16 12.82
C LEU A 340 11.99 -9.08 11.75
N GLU A 341 12.44 -9.42 10.54
CA GLU A 341 12.62 -8.49 9.43
C GLU A 341 11.33 -7.74 9.09
N LEU A 342 10.20 -8.46 9.03
CA LEU A 342 8.90 -7.86 8.71
C LEU A 342 8.35 -7.01 9.87
N ARG A 343 8.69 -7.38 11.10
CA ARG A 343 8.35 -6.60 12.29
C ARG A 343 9.18 -5.33 12.37
N LEU A 344 10.48 -5.41 12.09
CA LEU A 344 11.37 -4.25 12.00
C LEU A 344 10.91 -3.29 10.90
N TRP A 345 10.44 -3.83 9.75
CA TRP A 345 9.82 -3.00 8.72
C TRP A 345 8.61 -2.24 9.27
N GLY A 346 7.69 -2.93 9.95
CA GLY A 346 6.52 -2.27 10.55
C GLY A 346 6.91 -1.14 11.51
N VAL A 347 7.92 -1.38 12.36
CA VAL A 347 8.45 -0.35 13.28
C VAL A 347 9.10 0.81 12.53
N ALA A 348 10.00 0.51 11.57
CA ALA A 348 10.71 1.53 10.81
C ALA A 348 9.75 2.42 10.01
N TYR A 349 8.73 1.81 9.40
CA TYR A 349 7.73 2.54 8.64
C TYR A 349 6.84 3.40 9.54
N LEU A 350 6.40 2.89 10.70
CA LEU A 350 5.64 3.70 11.65
C LEU A 350 6.47 4.89 12.18
N VAL A 351 7.72 4.67 12.55
CA VAL A 351 8.63 5.75 13.00
C VAL A 351 8.77 6.82 11.91
N TYR A 352 8.95 6.39 10.65
CA TYR A 352 8.97 7.30 9.51
C TYR A 352 7.67 8.11 9.39
N LEU A 353 6.52 7.46 9.46
CA LEU A 353 5.23 8.15 9.39
C LEU A 353 5.06 9.15 10.54
N LEU A 354 5.42 8.76 11.76
CA LEU A 354 5.37 9.66 12.92
C LEU A 354 6.24 10.90 12.73
N ALA A 355 7.37 10.75 12.03
CA ALA A 355 8.29 11.86 11.79
C ALA A 355 7.76 12.85 10.74
N VAL A 356 7.10 12.38 9.65
CA VAL A 356 6.87 13.23 8.48
C VAL A 356 5.43 13.32 8.00
N PHE A 357 4.56 12.37 8.36
CA PHE A 357 3.21 12.28 7.81
C PHE A 357 2.18 12.92 8.73
N PHE A 358 1.35 13.82 8.19
CA PHE A 358 0.19 14.35 8.90
C PHE A 358 -1.01 13.41 8.70
N PRO A 359 -1.62 12.86 9.78
CA PRO A 359 -2.75 11.94 9.67
C PRO A 359 -4.02 12.66 9.22
N GLN A 360 -4.45 12.30 8.02
CA GLN A 360 -5.66 12.76 7.35
C GLN A 360 -6.37 11.57 6.67
N SER A 361 -7.34 11.79 5.83
CA SER A 361 -8.09 10.75 5.13
C SER A 361 -7.20 9.74 4.39
N SER A 362 -6.10 10.18 3.81
CA SER A 362 -5.10 9.34 3.13
C SER A 362 -4.37 8.36 4.05
N THR A 363 -4.49 8.48 5.39
CA THR A 363 -3.84 7.59 6.35
C THR A 363 -4.07 6.12 6.04
N TRP A 364 -5.28 5.74 5.66
CA TRP A 364 -5.63 4.35 5.38
C TRP A 364 -4.83 3.77 4.20
N ARG A 365 -4.66 4.52 3.11
CA ARG A 365 -3.84 4.07 1.97
C ARG A 365 -2.34 4.13 2.27
N ILE A 366 -1.91 5.15 3.02
CA ILE A 366 -0.51 5.30 3.44
C ILE A 366 -0.07 4.16 4.37
N LEU A 367 -0.99 3.49 5.08
CA LEU A 367 -0.70 2.29 5.87
C LEU A 367 -0.58 0.99 5.05
N LEU A 368 -0.86 0.98 3.74
CA LEU A 368 -0.67 -0.21 2.90
C LEU A 368 0.71 -0.88 3.03
N PRO A 369 1.83 -0.17 3.15
CA PRO A 369 3.15 -0.77 3.30
C PRO A 369 3.33 -1.67 4.53
N ILE A 370 2.48 -1.56 5.56
CA ILE A 370 2.51 -2.48 6.71
C ILE A 370 1.76 -3.80 6.45
N ALA A 371 1.27 -4.03 5.24
CA ALA A 371 0.57 -5.26 4.85
C ALA A 371 1.27 -6.58 5.25
N PRO A 372 2.62 -6.70 5.37
CA PRO A 372 3.24 -7.89 5.92
C PRO A 372 2.72 -8.30 7.31
N LEU A 373 2.20 -7.37 8.12
CA LEU A 373 1.56 -7.67 9.41
C LEU A 373 0.23 -8.44 9.27
N LEU A 374 -0.39 -8.49 8.08
CA LEU A 374 -1.54 -9.38 7.80
C LEU A 374 -1.19 -10.86 8.02
N GLY A 375 0.09 -11.21 7.97
CA GLY A 375 0.55 -12.53 8.38
C GLY A 375 0.19 -12.90 9.82
N VAL A 376 0.12 -11.91 10.72
CA VAL A 376 -0.32 -12.12 12.13
C VAL A 376 -1.83 -12.33 12.18
N VAL A 377 -2.59 -11.52 11.44
CA VAL A 377 -4.06 -11.63 11.33
C VAL A 377 -4.46 -12.99 10.74
N ALA A 378 -3.62 -13.58 9.89
CA ALA A 378 -3.90 -14.87 9.25
C ALA A 378 -3.59 -16.11 10.13
N LEU A 379 -3.09 -15.95 11.34
CA LEU A 379 -2.69 -17.08 12.21
C LEU A 379 -3.85 -17.96 12.69
N PRO A 380 -5.04 -17.45 13.05
CA PRO A 380 -6.14 -18.27 13.52
C PRO A 380 -6.62 -19.29 12.47
N ARG A 381 -7.03 -20.48 12.94
CA ARG A 381 -7.48 -21.59 12.08
C ARG A 381 -9.00 -21.66 11.93
N SER A 382 -9.73 -20.97 12.80
CA SER A 382 -11.19 -20.96 12.80
C SER A 382 -11.76 -20.53 11.44
N ARG A 383 -12.67 -21.31 10.89
CA ARG A 383 -13.36 -20.98 9.62
C ARG A 383 -14.26 -19.75 9.80
N VAL A 384 -14.94 -19.66 10.93
CA VAL A 384 -15.80 -18.51 11.26
C VAL A 384 -14.98 -17.23 11.29
N TYR A 385 -13.84 -17.23 11.99
CA TYR A 385 -12.91 -16.08 12.02
C TYR A 385 -12.47 -15.68 10.61
N ARG A 386 -12.08 -16.65 9.78
CA ARG A 386 -11.60 -16.36 8.41
C ARG A 386 -12.70 -15.78 7.52
N VAL A 387 -13.90 -16.30 7.60
CA VAL A 387 -15.03 -15.74 6.85
C VAL A 387 -15.37 -14.34 7.38
N ALA A 388 -15.48 -14.19 8.69
CA ALA A 388 -15.78 -12.90 9.31
C ALA A 388 -14.76 -11.81 8.96
N THR A 389 -13.45 -12.13 8.97
CA THR A 389 -12.41 -11.16 8.60
C THR A 389 -12.46 -10.78 7.12
N VAL A 390 -12.78 -11.72 6.21
CA VAL A 390 -12.96 -11.40 4.78
C VAL A 390 -14.19 -10.54 4.57
N VAL A 391 -15.33 -10.89 5.19
CA VAL A 391 -16.57 -10.09 5.10
C VAL A 391 -16.32 -8.69 5.65
N LEU A 392 -15.69 -8.57 6.81
CA LEU A 392 -15.34 -7.28 7.41
C LEU A 392 -14.45 -6.46 6.47
N ALA A 393 -13.43 -7.08 5.85
CA ALA A 393 -12.55 -6.38 4.91
C ALA A 393 -13.32 -5.83 3.70
N VAL A 394 -14.28 -6.59 3.16
CA VAL A 394 -15.14 -6.17 2.04
C VAL A 394 -16.08 -5.04 2.46
N VAL A 395 -16.70 -5.14 3.64
CA VAL A 395 -17.55 -4.06 4.18
C VAL A 395 -16.72 -2.79 4.36
N LEU A 396 -15.53 -2.90 4.96
CA LEU A 396 -14.62 -1.76 5.14
C LEU A 396 -14.11 -1.21 3.80
N GLN A 397 -13.98 -2.03 2.74
CA GLN A 397 -13.65 -1.54 1.40
C GLN A 397 -14.79 -0.69 0.82
N TRP A 398 -16.04 -1.13 0.98
CA TRP A 398 -17.20 -0.32 0.59
C TRP A 398 -17.27 0.99 1.39
N THR A 399 -17.07 0.91 2.71
CA THR A 399 -17.04 2.08 3.61
C THR A 399 -15.96 3.07 3.19
N TRP A 400 -14.75 2.57 2.86
CA TRP A 400 -13.65 3.41 2.40
C TRP A 400 -13.96 4.09 1.06
N LEU A 401 -14.58 3.35 0.11
CA LEU A 401 -15.04 3.95 -1.16
C LEU A 401 -16.06 5.04 -0.93
N TYR A 402 -16.98 4.84 0.00
CA TYR A 402 -18.00 5.83 0.35
C TYR A 402 -17.41 7.11 0.92
N PHE A 403 -16.51 7.01 1.89
CA PHE A 403 -15.97 8.17 2.61
C PHE A 403 -14.77 8.83 1.93
N CYS A 404 -13.96 8.08 1.20
CA CYS A 404 -12.67 8.58 0.70
C CYS A 404 -12.59 8.67 -0.83
N TRP A 405 -13.42 7.93 -1.58
CA TRP A 405 -13.33 7.93 -3.04
C TRP A 405 -14.48 8.64 -3.72
N TRP A 406 -15.70 8.31 -3.34
CA TRP A 406 -16.90 8.92 -3.89
C TRP A 406 -17.02 10.38 -3.46
N VAL A 407 -17.32 11.27 -4.42
CA VAL A 407 -17.46 12.71 -4.18
C VAL A 407 -18.94 13.03 -4.03
N ASP A 408 -19.40 13.27 -2.81
CA ASP A 408 -20.80 13.51 -2.49
C ASP A 408 -21.23 14.97 -2.65
N GLY A 409 -20.25 15.89 -2.81
CA GLY A 409 -20.49 17.32 -3.04
C GLY A 409 -20.61 18.16 -1.77
N TYR A 410 -20.59 17.56 -0.57
CA TYR A 410 -20.67 18.26 0.70
C TYR A 410 -19.38 18.21 1.50
N ASP A 411 -19.08 17.04 1.99
CA ASP A 411 -17.90 16.80 2.81
C ASP A 411 -17.22 15.53 2.28
N TRP A 412 -16.14 15.71 1.58
CA TRP A 412 -15.37 14.64 1.03
C TRP A 412 -13.93 14.74 1.52
N THR A 413 -13.36 13.61 1.75
CA THR A 413 -11.99 13.49 2.21
C THR A 413 -11.22 12.71 1.15
N PRO A 414 -10.37 13.39 0.32
CA PRO A 414 -9.59 12.69 -0.71
C PRO A 414 -8.70 11.61 -0.08
N PRO A 415 -8.52 10.45 -0.75
CA PRO A 415 -7.76 9.35 -0.22
C PRO A 415 -6.28 9.63 -0.07
#